data_351c8dbed8d2471b1aec9b21d8b09f72
#
_entry.id   351c8dbed8d2471b1aec9b21d8b09f72
#
_cell.length_a   1.000
_cell.length_b   1.000
_cell.length_c   1.000
_cell.angle_alpha   90.00
_cell.angle_beta   90.00
_cell.angle_gamma   90.00
#
_symmetry.space_group_name_H-M   'P 1'
#
loop_
_entity.id
_entity.type
_entity.pdbx_description
1 polymer ?
#
loop_
_entity_poly.entity_id
_entity_poly.type
_entity_poly.pdbx_seq_one_letter_code
_entity_poly.pdbx_strand_id
1 'polypeptide(L)'
;MNPSTSSMNPSRFTALRYRDFRLLWLGQFVSITGTQMRNVAIAWQIYQLARVDSSIQPELALGLIGLARVIPLVVTALVSGMVADRVERRSMLILTSLAALGCSVVLAFAAEMERPPLALIYAMVALASVAGAFELPARQAIIPNLVAPQHLPNALSLNIVAWQLATVIGPALSGVLIAAVGVAPVYWIDAASFLAVVVAALLMRTRNLPTCTEPVSLQAALAGLRFVFSHRLIAATMLLDFFATFFGATGVLLPVFADQVLRVGPTELGWMYAAPSVGAVIAATLLSGVRIPRQGMTLLAAVLLFGVCVVIIGVSRWLPLTLLALAGMGAADTVSMVIRGTIRQLLTPDELRGRMVAVTMIFFAGGPQLGETNAGFIASLIGAPAAVAIGGAACIVLVIGTALKVRELRQYDGP
;
A
#
# COMPACT_ATOMS: atom_id res chain seq x y z
N MET A 1 17.35 49.52 -11.33
CA MET A 1 17.34 49.03 -9.96
C MET A 1 16.55 47.72 -9.95
N ASN A 2 17.27 46.60 -9.90
CA ASN A 2 16.67 45.28 -9.86
C ASN A 2 16.41 44.92 -8.38
N PRO A 3 15.19 44.58 -7.95
CA PRO A 3 14.99 44.12 -6.60
C PRO A 3 15.54 42.66 -6.52
N SER A 4 16.59 42.55 -5.74
CA SER A 4 17.19 41.28 -5.34
C SER A 4 16.11 40.32 -4.82
N THR A 5 15.79 39.30 -5.61
CA THR A 5 15.06 38.12 -5.14
C THR A 5 15.93 37.43 -4.10
N SER A 6 15.71 37.73 -2.84
CA SER A 6 16.24 36.96 -1.75
C SER A 6 15.69 35.52 -1.90
N SER A 7 16.54 34.62 -2.34
CA SER A 7 16.30 33.18 -2.33
C SER A 7 16.16 32.73 -0.87
N MET A 8 14.97 32.89 -0.30
CA MET A 8 14.61 32.26 0.95
C MET A 8 14.68 30.76 0.68
N ASN A 9 15.71 30.13 1.24
CA ASN A 9 15.82 28.67 1.29
C ASN A 9 14.51 28.12 1.93
N PRO A 10 13.62 27.49 1.18
CA PRO A 10 12.34 27.06 1.75
C PRO A 10 12.65 26.04 2.84
N SER A 11 12.32 26.37 4.10
CA SER A 11 12.49 25.43 5.20
C SER A 11 11.76 24.12 4.84
N ARG A 12 12.41 22.99 5.09
CA ARG A 12 11.88 21.62 4.76
C ARG A 12 10.45 21.37 5.30
N PHE A 13 9.94 22.23 6.18
CA PHE A 13 8.64 22.09 6.86
C PHE A 13 7.70 23.28 6.58
N THR A 14 7.86 23.97 5.48
CA THR A 14 7.10 25.20 5.18
C THR A 14 5.59 24.93 5.12
N ALA A 15 5.15 23.78 4.59
CA ALA A 15 3.73 23.45 4.52
C ALA A 15 3.08 23.25 5.90
N LEU A 16 3.82 22.86 6.94
CA LEU A 16 3.28 22.73 8.30
C LEU A 16 2.95 24.06 8.98
N ARG A 17 3.34 25.21 8.38
CA ARG A 17 2.90 26.53 8.83
C ARG A 17 1.42 26.77 8.56
N TYR A 18 0.84 26.10 7.57
CA TYR A 18 -0.59 26.15 7.30
C TYR A 18 -1.33 25.32 8.33
N ARG A 19 -2.18 25.98 9.13
CA ARG A 19 -2.90 25.35 10.26
C ARG A 19 -3.71 24.14 9.82
N ASP A 20 -4.52 24.30 8.77
CA ASP A 20 -5.43 23.25 8.31
C ASP A 20 -4.67 22.06 7.70
N PHE A 21 -3.56 22.32 6.97
CA PHE A 21 -2.68 21.26 6.50
C PHE A 21 -2.01 20.51 7.66
N ARG A 22 -1.52 21.22 8.67
CA ARG A 22 -0.89 20.61 9.85
C ARG A 22 -1.87 19.72 10.63
N LEU A 23 -3.12 20.17 10.83
CA LEU A 23 -4.16 19.38 11.47
C LEU A 23 -4.45 18.10 10.70
N LEU A 24 -4.66 18.21 9.39
CA LEU A 24 -4.90 17.07 8.52
C LEU A 24 -3.71 16.10 8.51
N TRP A 25 -2.48 16.63 8.38
CA TRP A 25 -1.26 15.83 8.31
C TRP A 25 -1.02 15.02 9.59
N LEU A 26 -1.18 15.64 10.77
CA LEU A 26 -1.05 14.94 12.06
C LEU A 26 -2.16 13.90 12.25
N GLY A 27 -3.41 14.26 11.98
CA GLY A 27 -4.53 13.32 12.06
C GLY A 27 -4.34 12.10 11.15
N GLN A 28 -3.89 12.33 9.91
CA GLN A 28 -3.60 11.28 8.94
C GLN A 28 -2.42 10.40 9.36
N PHE A 29 -1.33 11.00 9.85
CA PHE A 29 -0.18 10.22 10.32
C PHE A 29 -0.59 9.22 11.42
N VAL A 30 -1.35 9.69 12.40
CA VAL A 30 -1.86 8.86 13.49
C VAL A 30 -2.80 7.77 12.96
N SER A 31 -3.73 8.13 12.07
CA SER A 31 -4.70 7.18 11.51
C SER A 31 -4.05 6.13 10.60
N ILE A 32 -3.09 6.52 9.75
CA ILE A 32 -2.37 5.57 8.91
C ILE A 32 -1.57 4.60 9.79
N THR A 33 -0.94 5.09 10.87
CA THR A 33 -0.22 4.25 11.82
C THR A 33 -1.17 3.23 12.47
N GLY A 34 -2.35 3.66 12.94
CA GLY A 34 -3.38 2.77 13.47
C GLY A 34 -3.84 1.73 12.46
N THR A 35 -4.12 2.14 11.22
CA THR A 35 -4.51 1.22 10.14
C THR A 35 -3.43 0.17 9.86
N GLN A 36 -2.15 0.54 9.88
CA GLN A 36 -1.06 -0.42 9.72
C GLN A 36 -0.95 -1.37 10.91
N MET A 37 -1.21 -0.89 12.13
CA MET A 37 -1.31 -1.74 13.32
C MET A 37 -2.46 -2.73 13.19
N ARG A 38 -3.65 -2.28 12.80
CA ARG A 38 -4.84 -3.11 12.56
C ARG A 38 -4.57 -4.20 11.52
N ASN A 39 -3.87 -3.90 10.43
CA ASN A 39 -3.57 -4.88 9.38
C ASN A 39 -2.77 -6.08 9.93
N VAL A 40 -1.77 -5.84 10.78
CA VAL A 40 -1.01 -6.90 11.46
C VAL A 40 -1.91 -7.67 12.42
N ALA A 41 -2.73 -6.95 13.21
CA ALA A 41 -3.64 -7.55 14.18
C ALA A 41 -4.67 -8.48 13.52
N ILE A 42 -5.27 -8.07 12.38
CA ILE A 42 -6.20 -8.88 11.60
C ILE A 42 -5.53 -10.16 11.12
N ALA A 43 -4.35 -10.05 10.50
CA ALA A 43 -3.64 -11.21 10.00
C ALA A 43 -3.27 -12.19 11.11
N TRP A 44 -2.77 -11.69 12.23
CA TRP A 44 -2.46 -12.51 13.40
C TRP A 44 -3.69 -13.17 14.01
N GLN A 45 -4.78 -12.42 14.19
CA GLN A 45 -6.04 -12.93 14.77
C GLN A 45 -6.66 -14.01 13.89
N ILE A 46 -6.75 -13.81 12.57
CA ILE A 46 -7.27 -14.81 11.62
C ILE A 46 -6.40 -16.06 11.67
N TYR A 47 -5.07 -15.90 11.69
CA TYR A 47 -4.15 -17.03 11.81
C TYR A 47 -4.40 -17.84 13.08
N GLN A 48 -4.50 -17.19 14.24
CA GLN A 48 -4.73 -17.86 15.52
C GLN A 48 -6.08 -18.57 15.57
N LEU A 49 -7.14 -17.93 15.06
CA LEU A 49 -8.48 -18.54 15.01
C LEU A 49 -8.51 -19.77 14.08
N ALA A 50 -7.94 -19.67 12.89
CA ALA A 50 -7.90 -20.76 11.93
C ALA A 50 -7.00 -21.92 12.40
N ARG A 51 -6.00 -21.66 13.23
CA ARG A 51 -5.15 -22.69 13.84
C ARG A 51 -5.90 -23.55 14.87
N VAL A 52 -6.87 -22.93 15.58
CA VAL A 52 -7.68 -23.64 16.58
C VAL A 52 -8.89 -24.32 15.94
N ASP A 53 -9.45 -23.70 14.89
CA ASP A 53 -10.59 -24.24 14.15
C ASP A 53 -10.10 -25.09 12.97
N SER A 54 -10.32 -26.40 13.07
CA SER A 54 -9.93 -27.34 12.02
C SER A 54 -10.78 -27.27 10.74
N SER A 55 -11.78 -26.37 10.68
CA SER A 55 -12.68 -26.25 9.52
C SER A 55 -12.00 -25.58 8.31
N ILE A 56 -10.96 -24.77 8.52
CA ILE A 56 -10.22 -24.07 7.47
C ILE A 56 -8.73 -24.05 7.77
N GLN A 57 -7.91 -24.29 6.76
CA GLN A 57 -6.46 -24.16 6.89
C GLN A 57 -6.04 -22.71 7.12
N PRO A 58 -5.08 -22.41 8.02
CA PRO A 58 -4.65 -21.06 8.33
C PRO A 58 -4.17 -20.27 7.11
N GLU A 59 -3.47 -20.93 6.18
CA GLU A 59 -2.98 -20.31 4.96
C GLU A 59 -4.11 -19.85 4.05
N LEU A 60 -5.15 -20.68 3.91
CA LEU A 60 -6.34 -20.31 3.11
C LEU A 60 -7.12 -19.19 3.77
N ALA A 61 -7.30 -19.26 5.09
CA ALA A 61 -7.96 -18.20 5.86
C ALA A 61 -7.25 -16.85 5.69
N LEU A 62 -5.92 -16.86 5.74
CA LEU A 62 -5.13 -15.65 5.48
C LEU A 62 -5.29 -15.16 4.04
N GLY A 63 -5.26 -16.05 3.05
CA GLY A 63 -5.45 -15.70 1.64
C GLY A 63 -6.80 -15.05 1.35
N LEU A 64 -7.87 -15.45 2.06
CA LEU A 64 -9.20 -14.84 1.92
C LEU A 64 -9.25 -13.34 2.32
N ILE A 65 -8.27 -12.85 3.09
CA ILE A 65 -8.12 -11.40 3.38
C ILE A 65 -7.97 -10.63 2.07
N GLY A 66 -7.18 -11.14 1.12
CA GLY A 66 -6.98 -10.53 -0.19
C GLY A 66 -8.31 -10.37 -0.95
N LEU A 67 -9.16 -11.40 -1.00
CA LEU A 67 -10.50 -11.33 -1.60
C LEU A 67 -11.42 -10.36 -0.86
N ALA A 68 -11.41 -10.40 0.47
CA ALA A 68 -12.21 -9.49 1.29
C ALA A 68 -11.84 -8.02 1.07
N ARG A 69 -10.61 -7.73 0.63
CA ARG A 69 -10.16 -6.38 0.26
C ARG A 69 -10.43 -6.03 -1.21
N VAL A 70 -10.08 -6.91 -2.15
CA VAL A 70 -10.12 -6.57 -3.58
C VAL A 70 -11.54 -6.51 -4.13
N ILE A 71 -12.44 -7.39 -3.72
CA ILE A 71 -13.81 -7.40 -4.23
C ILE A 71 -14.53 -6.07 -3.95
N PRO A 72 -14.60 -5.59 -2.68
CA PRO A 72 -15.20 -4.30 -2.40
C PRO A 72 -14.48 -3.13 -3.09
N LEU A 73 -13.15 -3.17 -3.13
CA LEU A 73 -12.36 -2.12 -3.79
C LEU A 73 -12.73 -1.98 -5.26
N VAL A 74 -12.81 -3.08 -6.01
CA VAL A 74 -13.15 -3.07 -7.45
C VAL A 74 -14.59 -2.60 -7.67
N VAL A 75 -15.54 -3.10 -6.87
CA VAL A 75 -16.95 -2.71 -6.97
C VAL A 75 -17.14 -1.22 -6.66
N THR A 76 -16.45 -0.71 -5.64
CA THR A 76 -16.60 0.68 -5.21
C THR A 76 -15.76 1.66 -6.04
N ALA A 77 -14.67 1.23 -6.66
CA ALA A 77 -13.81 2.10 -7.49
C ALA A 77 -14.61 2.78 -8.64
N LEU A 78 -15.58 2.08 -9.20
CA LEU A 78 -16.44 2.63 -10.26
C LEU A 78 -17.39 3.73 -9.75
N VAL A 79 -17.78 3.66 -8.47
CA VAL A 79 -18.76 4.58 -7.85
C VAL A 79 -18.04 5.69 -7.07
N SER A 80 -16.87 5.40 -6.49
CA SER A 80 -16.15 6.33 -5.61
C SER A 80 -15.78 7.65 -6.29
N GLY A 81 -15.37 7.61 -7.56
CA GLY A 81 -15.07 8.82 -8.33
C GLY A 81 -16.29 9.73 -8.51
N MET A 82 -17.44 9.15 -8.90
CA MET A 82 -18.70 9.90 -9.10
C MET A 82 -19.21 10.53 -7.80
N VAL A 83 -19.06 9.84 -6.69
CA VAL A 83 -19.47 10.33 -5.36
C VAL A 83 -18.50 11.39 -4.84
N ALA A 84 -17.20 11.21 -5.01
CA ALA A 84 -16.17 12.15 -4.56
C ALA A 84 -16.30 13.53 -5.24
N ASP A 85 -16.84 13.57 -6.47
CA ASP A 85 -17.06 14.82 -7.22
C ASP A 85 -18.30 15.59 -6.76
N ARG A 86 -19.27 14.92 -6.12
CA ARG A 86 -20.55 15.50 -5.68
C ARG A 86 -20.62 15.85 -4.19
N VAL A 87 -19.79 15.21 -3.38
CA VAL A 87 -19.81 15.39 -1.92
C VAL A 87 -18.67 16.31 -1.49
N GLU A 88 -18.93 17.17 -0.52
CA GLU A 88 -17.88 17.99 0.11
C GLU A 88 -16.76 17.09 0.66
N ARG A 89 -15.53 17.32 0.22
CA ARG A 89 -14.36 16.48 0.54
C ARG A 89 -14.12 16.30 2.03
N ARG A 90 -14.40 17.34 2.82
CA ARG A 90 -14.32 17.27 4.29
C ARG A 90 -15.37 16.33 4.87
N SER A 91 -16.62 16.43 4.43
CA SER A 91 -17.70 15.54 4.86
C SER A 91 -17.43 14.09 4.47
N MET A 92 -16.83 13.86 3.29
CA MET A 92 -16.38 12.54 2.86
C MET A 92 -15.33 11.96 3.80
N LEU A 93 -14.29 12.75 4.16
CA LEU A 93 -13.27 12.31 5.12
C LEU A 93 -13.87 11.96 6.49
N ILE A 94 -14.82 12.75 6.99
CA ILE A 94 -15.48 12.47 8.26
C ILE A 94 -16.29 11.17 8.18
N LEU A 95 -17.11 11.00 7.13
CA LEU A 95 -17.94 9.81 6.97
C LEU A 95 -17.12 8.53 6.84
N THR A 96 -16.08 8.55 6.00
CA THR A 96 -15.20 7.39 5.80
C THR A 96 -14.41 7.05 7.05
N SER A 97 -13.93 8.07 7.79
CA SER A 97 -13.22 7.86 9.06
C SER A 97 -14.16 7.32 10.14
N LEU A 98 -15.43 7.78 10.22
CA LEU A 98 -16.41 7.22 11.14
C LEU A 98 -16.79 5.77 10.79
N ALA A 99 -16.92 5.45 9.51
CA ALA A 99 -17.15 4.07 9.07
C ALA A 99 -15.97 3.16 9.44
N ALA A 100 -14.73 3.60 9.21
CA ALA A 100 -13.52 2.85 9.58
C ALA A 100 -13.39 2.71 11.11
N LEU A 101 -13.70 3.76 11.88
CA LEU A 101 -13.78 3.71 13.35
C LEU A 101 -14.77 2.65 13.79
N GLY A 102 -15.98 2.63 13.21
CA GLY A 102 -17.00 1.62 13.52
C GLY A 102 -16.50 0.20 13.27
N CYS A 103 -15.81 -0.04 12.13
CA CYS A 103 -15.20 -1.33 11.84
C CYS A 103 -14.17 -1.73 12.90
N SER A 104 -13.33 -0.80 13.34
CA SER A 104 -12.28 -1.07 14.34
C SER A 104 -12.87 -1.33 15.72
N VAL A 105 -13.94 -0.63 16.10
CA VAL A 105 -14.69 -0.90 17.35
C VAL A 105 -15.32 -2.29 17.32
N VAL A 106 -15.96 -2.68 16.21
CA VAL A 106 -16.53 -4.04 16.07
C VAL A 106 -15.44 -5.11 16.15
N LEU A 107 -14.27 -4.89 15.51
CA LEU A 107 -13.14 -5.78 15.61
C LEU A 107 -12.56 -5.86 17.03
N ALA A 108 -12.55 -4.74 17.78
CA ALA A 108 -12.08 -4.73 19.16
C ALA A 108 -12.99 -5.61 20.05
N PHE A 109 -14.31 -5.44 19.97
CA PHE A 109 -15.25 -6.31 20.68
C PHE A 109 -15.17 -7.77 20.22
N ALA A 110 -15.00 -8.01 18.91
CA ALA A 110 -14.80 -9.35 18.41
C ALA A 110 -13.53 -9.99 18.98
N ALA A 111 -12.46 -9.21 19.17
CA ALA A 111 -11.21 -9.72 19.73
C ALA A 111 -11.29 -10.07 21.24
N GLU A 112 -12.30 -9.55 21.95
CA GLU A 112 -12.59 -9.87 23.34
C GLU A 112 -13.46 -11.15 23.48
N MET A 113 -14.06 -11.64 22.38
CA MET A 113 -14.82 -12.90 22.38
C MET A 113 -13.85 -14.08 22.39
N GLU A 114 -14.22 -15.16 23.08
CA GLU A 114 -13.42 -16.40 23.08
C GLU A 114 -13.24 -16.99 21.66
N ARG A 115 -14.29 -16.95 20.84
CA ARG A 115 -14.30 -17.46 19.45
C ARG A 115 -15.10 -16.52 18.54
N PRO A 116 -14.52 -15.43 18.07
CA PRO A 116 -15.19 -14.56 17.12
C PRO A 116 -15.35 -15.28 15.77
N PRO A 117 -16.51 -15.14 15.09
CA PRO A 117 -16.69 -15.74 13.78
C PRO A 117 -15.77 -15.09 12.74
N LEU A 118 -15.02 -15.90 11.99
CA LEU A 118 -14.15 -15.40 10.90
C LEU A 118 -14.91 -14.55 9.88
N ALA A 119 -16.17 -14.91 9.61
CA ALA A 119 -17.04 -14.13 8.71
C ALA A 119 -17.22 -12.67 9.16
N LEU A 120 -17.32 -12.41 10.47
CA LEU A 120 -17.39 -11.05 11.02
C LEU A 120 -16.11 -10.27 10.72
N ILE A 121 -14.95 -10.89 10.91
CA ILE A 121 -13.65 -10.23 10.66
C ILE A 121 -13.53 -9.91 9.16
N TYR A 122 -13.84 -10.84 8.26
CA TYR A 122 -13.83 -10.58 6.81
C TYR A 122 -14.84 -9.49 6.40
N ALA A 123 -16.04 -9.48 7.01
CA ALA A 123 -17.02 -8.43 6.74
C ALA A 123 -16.51 -7.05 7.14
N MET A 124 -15.82 -6.93 8.30
CA MET A 124 -15.21 -5.66 8.74
C MET A 124 -14.03 -5.26 7.85
N VAL A 125 -13.21 -6.21 7.39
CA VAL A 125 -12.15 -5.96 6.40
C VAL A 125 -12.73 -5.44 5.09
N ALA A 126 -13.80 -6.07 4.60
CA ALA A 126 -14.49 -5.66 3.37
C ALA A 126 -15.07 -4.24 3.50
N LEU A 127 -15.76 -3.95 4.61
CA LEU A 127 -16.37 -2.64 4.85
C LEU A 127 -15.31 -1.55 5.02
N ALA A 128 -14.20 -1.83 5.71
CA ALA A 128 -13.08 -0.92 5.82
C ALA A 128 -12.41 -0.65 4.45
N SER A 129 -12.38 -1.64 3.55
CA SER A 129 -11.88 -1.45 2.17
C SER A 129 -12.80 -0.55 1.35
N VAL A 130 -14.13 -0.66 1.52
CA VAL A 130 -15.09 0.29 0.94
C VAL A 130 -14.80 1.70 1.43
N ALA A 131 -14.68 1.91 2.75
CA ALA A 131 -14.39 3.23 3.32
C ALA A 131 -13.09 3.82 2.76
N GLY A 132 -12.02 3.01 2.67
CA GLY A 132 -10.73 3.40 2.11
C GLY A 132 -10.78 3.80 0.63
N ALA A 133 -11.63 3.15 -0.17
CA ALA A 133 -11.82 3.48 -1.59
C ALA A 133 -12.39 4.89 -1.80
N PHE A 134 -13.19 5.40 -0.87
CA PHE A 134 -13.69 6.77 -0.89
C PHE A 134 -12.76 7.77 -0.21
N GLU A 135 -12.04 7.35 0.83
CA GLU A 135 -11.14 8.22 1.60
C GLU A 135 -9.96 8.71 0.76
N LEU A 136 -9.30 7.82 0.01
CA LEU A 136 -8.06 8.12 -0.71
C LEU A 136 -8.21 9.27 -1.71
N PRO A 137 -9.21 9.28 -2.64
CA PRO A 137 -9.41 10.41 -3.57
C PRO A 137 -9.79 11.70 -2.83
N ALA A 138 -10.64 11.64 -1.80
CA ALA A 138 -11.01 12.81 -1.01
C ALA A 138 -9.79 13.46 -0.34
N ARG A 139 -8.91 12.64 0.23
CA ARG A 139 -7.67 13.07 0.87
C ARG A 139 -6.69 13.71 -0.11
N GLN A 140 -6.48 13.11 -1.27
CA GLN A 140 -5.58 13.66 -2.29
C GLN A 140 -6.09 14.97 -2.85
N ALA A 141 -7.40 15.11 -3.02
CA ALA A 141 -8.03 16.28 -3.59
C ALA A 141 -8.11 17.49 -2.61
N ILE A 142 -8.02 17.28 -1.29
CA ILE A 142 -8.09 18.36 -0.30
C ILE A 142 -6.74 19.08 -0.13
N ILE A 143 -5.61 18.36 -0.25
CA ILE A 143 -4.27 18.90 0.02
C ILE A 143 -3.93 20.18 -0.79
N PRO A 144 -4.21 20.26 -2.11
CA PRO A 144 -3.92 21.47 -2.88
C PRO A 144 -4.64 22.72 -2.39
N ASN A 145 -5.79 22.54 -1.72
CA ASN A 145 -6.60 23.66 -1.21
C ASN A 145 -6.17 24.15 0.19
N LEU A 146 -5.25 23.43 0.85
CA LEU A 146 -4.79 23.74 2.20
C LEU A 146 -3.49 24.53 2.24
N VAL A 147 -2.75 24.59 1.14
CA VAL A 147 -1.46 25.23 1.03
C VAL A 147 -1.39 26.14 -0.20
N ALA A 148 -0.54 27.17 -0.18
CA ALA A 148 -0.32 27.97 -1.37
C ALA A 148 0.35 27.13 -2.48
N PRO A 149 0.06 27.40 -3.79
CA PRO A 149 0.57 26.60 -4.91
C PRO A 149 2.09 26.36 -4.89
N GLN A 150 2.86 27.37 -4.50
CA GLN A 150 4.33 27.28 -4.39
C GLN A 150 4.81 26.29 -3.31
N HIS A 151 3.97 25.99 -2.30
CA HIS A 151 4.30 25.06 -1.21
C HIS A 151 3.67 23.66 -1.38
N LEU A 152 2.89 23.45 -2.46
CA LEU A 152 2.26 22.17 -2.75
C LEU A 152 3.26 21.02 -2.88
N PRO A 153 4.41 21.16 -3.58
CA PRO A 153 5.41 20.08 -3.63
C PRO A 153 5.92 19.68 -2.24
N ASN A 154 6.11 20.66 -1.33
CA ASN A 154 6.52 20.38 0.05
C ASN A 154 5.43 19.63 0.84
N ALA A 155 4.15 20.03 0.67
CA ALA A 155 3.03 19.32 1.30
C ALA A 155 2.90 17.87 0.84
N LEU A 156 3.03 17.63 -0.47
CA LEU A 156 3.00 16.27 -1.04
C LEU A 156 4.18 15.42 -0.54
N SER A 157 5.39 15.99 -0.47
CA SER A 157 6.56 15.29 0.08
C SER A 157 6.38 14.92 1.55
N LEU A 158 5.85 15.83 2.38
CA LEU A 158 5.55 15.55 3.79
C LEU A 158 4.50 14.45 3.94
N ASN A 159 3.50 14.40 3.06
CA ASN A 159 2.50 13.33 3.08
C ASN A 159 3.11 11.95 2.75
N ILE A 160 4.04 11.88 1.79
CA ILE A 160 4.78 10.67 1.47
C ILE A 160 5.63 10.22 2.67
N VAL A 161 6.33 11.17 3.33
CA VAL A 161 7.13 10.86 4.53
C VAL A 161 6.25 10.33 5.66
N ALA A 162 5.09 10.95 5.91
CA ALA A 162 4.15 10.47 6.92
C ALA A 162 3.67 9.05 6.64
N TRP A 163 3.30 8.76 5.39
CA TRP A 163 2.92 7.41 4.96
C TRP A 163 4.05 6.40 5.23
N GLN A 164 5.27 6.73 4.81
CA GLN A 164 6.40 5.84 4.92
C GLN A 164 6.80 5.56 6.39
N LEU A 165 6.75 6.59 7.23
CA LEU A 165 6.98 6.43 8.68
C LEU A 165 5.90 5.56 9.32
N ALA A 166 4.63 5.77 8.97
CA ALA A 166 3.51 5.00 9.50
C ALA A 166 3.60 3.51 9.12
N THR A 167 4.06 3.19 7.88
CA THR A 167 4.25 1.80 7.43
C THR A 167 5.43 1.07 8.10
N VAL A 168 6.37 1.81 8.71
CA VAL A 168 7.43 1.23 9.55
C VAL A 168 6.97 1.12 11.00
N ILE A 169 6.46 2.22 11.56
CA ILE A 169 6.13 2.33 12.99
C ILE A 169 4.91 1.49 13.34
N GLY A 170 3.86 1.52 12.51
CA GLY A 170 2.59 0.83 12.80
C GLY A 170 2.76 -0.67 13.04
N PRO A 171 3.32 -1.43 12.09
CA PRO A 171 3.53 -2.85 12.28
C PRO A 171 4.44 -3.19 13.46
N ALA A 172 5.54 -2.44 13.66
CA ALA A 172 6.44 -2.65 14.78
C ALA A 172 5.75 -2.47 16.13
N LEU A 173 4.97 -1.37 16.28
CA LEU A 173 4.18 -1.14 17.49
C LEU A 173 3.10 -2.21 17.68
N SER A 174 2.44 -2.63 16.58
CA SER A 174 1.42 -3.67 16.65
C SER A 174 1.98 -4.98 17.19
N GLY A 175 3.14 -5.42 16.70
CA GLY A 175 3.79 -6.64 17.17
C GLY A 175 4.09 -6.62 18.67
N VAL A 176 4.66 -5.50 19.16
CA VAL A 176 4.95 -5.32 20.59
C VAL A 176 3.67 -5.31 21.43
N LEU A 177 2.63 -4.60 21.00
CA LEU A 177 1.36 -4.54 21.72
C LEU A 177 0.63 -5.89 21.74
N ILE A 178 0.60 -6.61 20.61
CA ILE A 178 -0.01 -7.94 20.54
C ILE A 178 0.70 -8.90 21.51
N ALA A 179 2.03 -8.84 21.59
CA ALA A 179 2.80 -9.68 22.51
C ALA A 179 2.55 -9.33 23.99
N ALA A 180 2.38 -8.04 24.31
CA ALA A 180 2.25 -7.56 25.69
C ALA A 180 0.81 -7.67 26.22
N VAL A 181 -0.18 -7.29 25.44
CA VAL A 181 -1.57 -7.07 25.90
C VAL A 181 -2.64 -7.69 24.98
N GLY A 182 -2.23 -8.41 23.92
CA GLY A 182 -3.14 -9.07 22.98
C GLY A 182 -3.63 -8.16 21.85
N VAL A 183 -4.58 -8.67 21.07
CA VAL A 183 -5.05 -8.06 19.82
C VAL A 183 -6.07 -6.94 20.05
N ALA A 184 -6.97 -7.07 21.02
CA ALA A 184 -8.05 -6.13 21.26
C ALA A 184 -7.60 -4.67 21.47
N PRO A 185 -6.56 -4.37 22.28
CA PRO A 185 -6.05 -3.01 22.45
C PRO A 185 -5.55 -2.37 21.16
N VAL A 186 -5.03 -3.17 20.22
CA VAL A 186 -4.58 -2.65 18.92
C VAL A 186 -5.75 -2.09 18.12
N TYR A 187 -6.91 -2.76 18.14
CA TYR A 187 -8.11 -2.28 17.47
C TYR A 187 -8.69 -1.03 18.15
N TRP A 188 -8.63 -0.94 19.49
CA TRP A 188 -9.05 0.27 20.23
C TRP A 188 -8.15 1.47 19.88
N ILE A 189 -6.85 1.27 19.77
CA ILE A 189 -5.91 2.32 19.33
C ILE A 189 -6.21 2.76 17.91
N ASP A 190 -6.49 1.82 17.00
CA ASP A 190 -6.87 2.15 15.62
C ASP A 190 -8.19 2.93 15.57
N ALA A 191 -9.20 2.52 16.33
CA ALA A 191 -10.44 3.28 16.46
C ALA A 191 -10.20 4.71 16.97
N ALA A 192 -9.40 4.88 18.02
CA ALA A 192 -9.02 6.20 18.52
C ALA A 192 -8.24 7.03 17.50
N SER A 193 -7.43 6.39 16.66
CA SER A 193 -6.68 7.05 15.60
C SER A 193 -7.56 7.67 14.51
N PHE A 194 -8.68 7.01 14.15
CA PHE A 194 -9.66 7.60 13.24
C PHE A 194 -10.40 8.80 13.86
N LEU A 195 -10.61 8.79 15.17
CA LEU A 195 -11.17 9.96 15.86
C LEU A 195 -10.26 11.19 15.71
N ALA A 196 -8.93 11.01 15.67
CA ALA A 196 -8.02 12.11 15.43
C ALA A 196 -8.23 12.76 14.03
N VAL A 197 -8.53 11.97 12.99
CA VAL A 197 -8.87 12.51 11.66
C VAL A 197 -10.21 13.26 11.69
N VAL A 198 -11.22 12.70 12.34
CA VAL A 198 -12.53 13.34 12.48
C VAL A 198 -12.39 14.70 13.19
N VAL A 199 -11.67 14.74 14.32
CA VAL A 199 -11.40 15.97 15.05
C VAL A 199 -10.62 16.97 14.22
N ALA A 200 -9.56 16.51 13.52
CA ALA A 200 -8.80 17.36 12.61
C ALA A 200 -9.69 17.97 11.53
N ALA A 201 -10.52 17.15 10.88
CA ALA A 201 -11.46 17.60 9.85
C ALA A 201 -12.48 18.60 10.41
N LEU A 202 -13.01 18.38 11.60
CA LEU A 202 -13.96 19.30 12.28
C LEU A 202 -13.31 20.64 12.65
N LEU A 203 -12.03 20.66 13.00
CA LEU A 203 -11.29 21.87 13.35
C LEU A 203 -10.78 22.67 12.15
N MET A 204 -10.79 22.07 10.94
CA MET A 204 -10.42 22.78 9.72
C MET A 204 -11.43 23.87 9.38
N ARG A 205 -10.91 25.04 8.99
CA ARG A 205 -11.72 26.20 8.59
C ARG A 205 -12.02 26.23 7.10
N THR A 206 -11.15 25.61 6.30
CA THR A 206 -11.28 25.58 4.85
C THR A 206 -12.46 24.70 4.44
N ARG A 207 -13.47 25.30 3.79
CA ARG A 207 -14.58 24.57 3.17
C ARG A 207 -14.24 24.36 1.69
N ASN A 208 -14.10 23.10 1.32
CA ASN A 208 -13.82 22.72 -0.07
C ASN A 208 -15.14 22.36 -0.75
N LEU A 209 -15.65 23.30 -1.53
CA LEU A 209 -16.81 23.06 -2.40
C LEU A 209 -16.45 22.01 -3.46
N PRO A 210 -17.40 21.15 -3.84
CA PRO A 210 -17.20 20.19 -4.92
C PRO A 210 -16.84 20.97 -6.20
N THR A 211 -15.77 20.57 -6.83
CA THR A 211 -15.43 21.04 -8.18
C THR A 211 -16.03 20.03 -9.14
N CYS A 212 -17.02 20.44 -9.94
CA CYS A 212 -17.54 19.65 -11.03
C CYS A 212 -16.42 19.37 -12.02
N THR A 213 -15.74 18.27 -11.88
CA THR A 213 -14.90 17.67 -12.90
C THR A 213 -15.76 16.69 -13.69
N GLU A 214 -15.52 16.58 -14.98
CA GLU A 214 -16.25 15.62 -15.83
C GLU A 214 -16.16 14.20 -15.24
N PRO A 215 -17.28 13.48 -15.14
CA PRO A 215 -17.30 12.17 -14.53
C PRO A 215 -16.34 11.23 -15.27
N VAL A 216 -15.52 10.48 -14.51
CA VAL A 216 -14.71 9.41 -15.07
C VAL A 216 -15.66 8.39 -15.71
N SER A 217 -15.82 8.46 -17.02
CA SER A 217 -16.68 7.53 -17.76
C SER A 217 -15.96 6.19 -17.92
N LEU A 218 -16.73 5.10 -17.95
CA LEU A 218 -16.20 3.78 -18.29
C LEU A 218 -15.44 3.81 -19.63
N GLN A 219 -15.91 4.63 -20.58
CA GLN A 219 -15.24 4.87 -21.85
C GLN A 219 -13.86 5.52 -21.68
N ALA A 220 -13.71 6.44 -20.72
CA ALA A 220 -12.41 7.04 -20.41
C ALA A 220 -11.43 6.02 -19.81
N ALA A 221 -11.91 5.14 -18.93
CA ALA A 221 -11.10 4.04 -18.37
C ALA A 221 -10.68 3.04 -19.46
N LEU A 222 -11.60 2.65 -20.35
CA LEU A 222 -11.30 1.77 -21.48
C LEU A 222 -10.33 2.41 -22.48
N ALA A 223 -10.44 3.72 -22.72
CA ALA A 223 -9.47 4.45 -23.56
C ALA A 223 -8.06 4.46 -22.94
N GLY A 224 -7.97 4.64 -21.61
CA GLY A 224 -6.71 4.51 -20.88
C GLY A 224 -6.12 3.11 -21.00
N LEU A 225 -6.94 2.08 -20.83
CA LEU A 225 -6.51 0.68 -20.95
C LEU A 225 -6.01 0.38 -22.39
N ARG A 226 -6.77 0.83 -23.41
CA ARG A 226 -6.38 0.68 -24.81
C ARG A 226 -5.04 1.38 -25.09
N PHE A 227 -4.82 2.57 -24.55
CA PHE A 227 -3.55 3.29 -24.68
C PHE A 227 -2.40 2.50 -24.04
N VAL A 228 -2.58 1.97 -22.82
CA VAL A 228 -1.56 1.13 -22.16
C VAL A 228 -1.14 -0.03 -23.05
N PHE A 229 -2.09 -0.80 -23.58
CA PHE A 229 -1.81 -1.97 -24.40
C PHE A 229 -1.34 -1.63 -25.83
N SER A 230 -1.56 -0.40 -26.31
CA SER A 230 -1.00 0.06 -27.57
C SER A 230 0.50 0.41 -27.49
N HIS A 231 1.00 0.69 -26.28
CA HIS A 231 2.40 1.05 -26.05
C HIS A 231 3.16 -0.10 -25.39
N ARG A 232 3.91 -0.84 -26.18
CA ARG A 232 4.62 -2.06 -25.76
C ARG A 232 5.47 -1.89 -24.50
N LEU A 233 6.17 -0.76 -24.36
CA LEU A 233 7.01 -0.47 -23.20
C LEU A 233 6.17 -0.20 -21.94
N ILE A 234 5.08 0.56 -22.04
CA ILE A 234 4.17 0.84 -20.90
C ILE A 234 3.50 -0.46 -20.46
N ALA A 235 2.95 -1.23 -21.41
CA ALA A 235 2.30 -2.51 -21.13
C ALA A 235 3.27 -3.48 -20.44
N ALA A 236 4.51 -3.59 -20.95
CA ALA A 236 5.51 -4.48 -20.37
C ALA A 236 5.85 -4.09 -18.92
N THR A 237 6.04 -2.79 -18.63
CA THR A 237 6.33 -2.33 -17.27
C THR A 237 5.15 -2.54 -16.31
N MET A 238 3.91 -2.36 -16.76
CA MET A 238 2.71 -2.58 -15.95
C MET A 238 2.44 -4.07 -15.69
N LEU A 239 2.57 -4.91 -16.70
CA LEU A 239 2.41 -6.35 -16.55
C LEU A 239 3.54 -6.96 -15.69
N LEU A 240 4.77 -6.48 -15.85
CA LEU A 240 5.90 -6.89 -15.02
C LEU A 240 5.63 -6.57 -13.54
N ASP A 241 5.10 -5.38 -13.25
CA ASP A 241 4.70 -4.98 -11.90
C ASP A 241 3.60 -5.86 -11.32
N PHE A 242 2.51 -5.98 -12.08
CA PHE A 242 1.35 -6.75 -11.65
C PHE A 242 1.74 -8.21 -11.32
N PHE A 243 2.44 -8.88 -12.24
CA PHE A 243 2.81 -10.28 -12.02
C PHE A 243 3.92 -10.45 -10.98
N ALA A 244 4.87 -9.49 -10.86
CA ALA A 244 5.86 -9.53 -9.81
C ALA A 244 5.21 -9.43 -8.41
N THR A 245 4.28 -8.49 -8.23
CA THR A 245 3.57 -8.33 -6.96
C THR A 245 2.54 -9.44 -6.72
N PHE A 246 1.92 -9.99 -7.77
CA PHE A 246 1.02 -11.13 -7.69
C PHE A 246 1.73 -12.40 -7.23
N PHE A 247 2.87 -12.75 -7.83
CA PHE A 247 3.62 -13.94 -7.45
C PHE A 247 4.47 -13.72 -6.20
N GLY A 248 4.92 -12.49 -5.94
CA GLY A 248 5.76 -12.13 -4.80
C GLY A 248 4.99 -11.75 -3.53
N ALA A 249 3.67 -11.94 -3.49
CA ALA A 249 2.84 -11.60 -2.34
C ALA A 249 3.12 -12.50 -1.14
N THR A 250 4.09 -12.10 -0.30
CA THR A 250 4.50 -12.85 0.90
C THR A 250 3.80 -12.36 2.17
N GLY A 251 3.29 -11.12 2.16
CA GLY A 251 2.81 -10.40 3.35
C GLY A 251 1.75 -11.18 4.14
N VAL A 252 0.78 -11.76 3.45
CA VAL A 252 -0.33 -12.48 4.08
C VAL A 252 0.12 -13.75 4.81
N LEU A 253 1.22 -14.38 4.40
CA LEU A 253 1.76 -15.61 4.99
C LEU A 253 2.75 -15.37 6.15
N LEU A 254 3.12 -14.10 6.43
CA LEU A 254 4.07 -13.78 7.50
C LEU A 254 3.68 -14.33 8.88
N PRO A 255 2.38 -14.39 9.30
CA PRO A 255 2.01 -15.04 10.55
C PRO A 255 2.38 -16.54 10.60
N VAL A 256 2.20 -17.26 9.47
CA VAL A 256 2.61 -18.67 9.36
C VAL A 256 4.13 -18.81 9.47
N PHE A 257 4.87 -17.92 8.78
CA PHE A 257 6.33 -17.91 8.86
C PHE A 257 6.83 -17.61 10.26
N ALA A 258 6.24 -16.62 10.96
CA ALA A 258 6.64 -16.28 12.32
C ALA A 258 6.46 -17.47 13.27
N ASP A 259 5.28 -18.06 13.31
CA ASP A 259 4.93 -19.10 14.28
C ASP A 259 5.50 -20.49 13.92
N GLN A 260 5.28 -20.96 12.67
CA GLN A 260 5.61 -22.34 12.29
C GLN A 260 7.03 -22.51 11.76
N VAL A 261 7.56 -21.50 11.04
CA VAL A 261 8.83 -21.61 10.32
C VAL A 261 9.99 -21.07 11.14
N LEU A 262 9.86 -19.85 11.64
CA LEU A 262 10.89 -19.15 12.43
C LEU A 262 10.74 -19.40 13.93
N ARG A 263 9.54 -19.83 14.36
CA ARG A 263 9.19 -20.09 15.78
C ARG A 263 9.43 -18.85 16.66
N VAL A 264 8.96 -17.71 16.19
CA VAL A 264 9.05 -16.42 16.87
C VAL A 264 7.64 -15.87 17.17
N GLY A 265 7.59 -14.83 18.01
CA GLY A 265 6.34 -14.27 18.50
C GLY A 265 5.78 -13.11 17.64
N PRO A 266 4.70 -12.49 18.17
CA PRO A 266 4.07 -11.33 17.50
C PRO A 266 5.00 -10.12 17.37
N THR A 267 5.97 -9.93 18.25
CA THR A 267 6.93 -8.83 18.19
C THR A 267 7.77 -8.92 16.92
N GLU A 268 8.34 -10.10 16.65
CA GLU A 268 9.15 -10.35 15.47
C GLU A 268 8.29 -10.31 14.20
N LEU A 269 7.02 -10.74 14.27
CA LEU A 269 6.06 -10.57 13.19
C LEU A 269 5.87 -9.10 12.84
N GLY A 270 5.77 -8.22 13.83
CA GLY A 270 5.72 -6.77 13.63
C GLY A 270 6.95 -6.24 12.89
N TRP A 271 8.15 -6.73 13.23
CA TRP A 271 9.39 -6.39 12.51
C TRP A 271 9.38 -6.93 11.08
N MET A 272 8.86 -8.14 10.86
CA MET A 272 8.75 -8.71 9.52
C MET A 272 7.84 -7.87 8.62
N TYR A 273 6.73 -7.35 9.14
CA TYR A 273 5.87 -6.43 8.40
C TYR A 273 6.48 -5.03 8.18
N ALA A 274 7.32 -4.55 9.10
CA ALA A 274 7.99 -3.27 8.99
C ALA A 274 9.21 -3.30 8.03
N ALA A 275 9.89 -4.45 7.92
CA ALA A 275 11.15 -4.60 7.20
C ALA A 275 11.09 -4.16 5.73
N PRO A 276 10.05 -4.48 4.91
CA PRO A 276 9.96 -3.98 3.54
C PRO A 276 9.95 -2.44 3.47
N SER A 277 9.24 -1.79 4.38
CA SER A 277 9.18 -0.31 4.42
C SER A 277 10.51 0.32 4.85
N VAL A 278 11.26 -0.32 5.73
CA VAL A 278 12.62 0.10 6.07
C VAL A 278 13.53 0.04 4.83
N GLY A 279 13.47 -1.05 4.09
CA GLY A 279 14.22 -1.20 2.83
C GLY A 279 13.81 -0.15 1.79
N ALA A 280 12.52 0.13 1.69
CA ALA A 280 11.97 1.15 0.80
C ALA A 280 12.50 2.55 1.14
N VAL A 281 12.55 2.92 2.43
CA VAL A 281 13.11 4.21 2.89
C VAL A 281 14.59 4.32 2.55
N ILE A 282 15.36 3.27 2.79
CA ILE A 282 16.80 3.24 2.49
C ILE A 282 17.00 3.43 0.98
N ALA A 283 16.28 2.66 0.15
CA ALA A 283 16.38 2.76 -1.30
C ALA A 283 15.97 4.15 -1.83
N ALA A 284 14.86 4.69 -1.36
CA ALA A 284 14.39 6.03 -1.75
C ALA A 284 15.41 7.11 -1.38
N THR A 285 16.03 7.01 -0.21
CA THR A 285 17.07 7.94 0.26
C THR A 285 18.32 7.86 -0.61
N LEU A 286 18.78 6.64 -0.93
CA LEU A 286 19.96 6.43 -1.78
C LEU A 286 19.72 6.87 -3.23
N LEU A 287 18.50 6.71 -3.73
CA LEU A 287 18.12 7.15 -5.09
C LEU A 287 17.92 8.66 -5.19
N SER A 288 17.74 9.35 -4.07
CA SER A 288 17.50 10.80 -4.07
C SER A 288 18.73 11.54 -4.59
N GLY A 289 18.57 12.22 -5.74
CA GLY A 289 19.63 12.99 -6.39
C GLY A 289 20.60 12.17 -7.26
N VAL A 290 20.40 10.86 -7.40
CA VAL A 290 21.23 10.00 -8.26
C VAL A 290 20.56 9.82 -9.61
N ARG A 291 21.29 10.06 -10.70
CA ARG A 291 20.84 9.67 -12.04
C ARG A 291 20.97 8.16 -12.21
N ILE A 292 19.87 7.50 -12.53
CA ILE A 292 19.85 6.05 -12.76
C ILE A 292 20.20 5.81 -14.24
N PRO A 293 21.40 5.29 -14.54
CA PRO A 293 21.76 4.94 -15.91
C PRO A 293 21.02 3.65 -16.32
N ARG A 294 20.82 3.47 -17.62
CA ARG A 294 20.25 2.24 -18.21
C ARG A 294 18.97 1.82 -17.47
N GLN A 295 18.00 2.73 -17.39
CA GLN A 295 16.80 2.58 -16.56
C GLN A 295 16.07 1.24 -16.79
N GLY A 296 16.02 0.76 -18.04
CA GLY A 296 15.40 -0.52 -18.37
C GLY A 296 16.13 -1.72 -17.75
N MET A 297 17.46 -1.75 -17.81
CA MET A 297 18.25 -2.80 -17.19
C MET A 297 18.19 -2.74 -15.66
N THR A 298 18.22 -1.53 -15.10
CA THR A 298 18.08 -1.34 -13.64
C THR A 298 16.69 -1.79 -13.14
N LEU A 299 15.64 -1.54 -13.90
CA LEU A 299 14.31 -2.05 -13.62
C LEU A 299 14.28 -3.59 -13.59
N LEU A 300 14.83 -4.23 -14.63
CA LEU A 300 14.88 -5.69 -14.69
C LEU A 300 15.71 -6.28 -13.55
N ALA A 301 16.86 -5.67 -13.21
CA ALA A 301 17.69 -6.09 -12.09
C ALA A 301 16.98 -5.92 -10.75
N ALA A 302 16.23 -4.83 -10.56
CA ALA A 302 15.45 -4.59 -9.36
C ALA A 302 14.35 -5.66 -9.19
N VAL A 303 13.58 -5.97 -10.24
CA VAL A 303 12.54 -7.01 -10.14
C VAL A 303 13.16 -8.41 -10.01
N LEU A 304 14.32 -8.65 -10.59
CA LEU A 304 15.07 -9.89 -10.35
C LEU A 304 15.48 -10.01 -8.88
N LEU A 305 16.05 -8.95 -8.30
CA LEU A 305 16.41 -8.91 -6.87
C LEU A 305 15.19 -9.12 -5.98
N PHE A 306 14.05 -8.50 -6.34
CA PHE A 306 12.77 -8.75 -5.66
C PHE A 306 12.43 -10.24 -5.63
N GLY A 307 12.44 -10.92 -6.80
CA GLY A 307 12.17 -12.35 -6.89
C GLY A 307 13.17 -13.22 -6.10
N VAL A 308 14.46 -12.87 -6.13
CA VAL A 308 15.50 -13.56 -5.33
C VAL A 308 15.24 -13.39 -3.83
N CYS A 309 14.91 -12.19 -3.37
CA CYS A 309 14.54 -11.95 -1.98
C CYS A 309 13.32 -12.80 -1.56
N VAL A 310 12.29 -12.90 -2.41
CA VAL A 310 11.12 -13.73 -2.15
C VAL A 310 11.51 -15.21 -2.03
N VAL A 311 12.39 -15.73 -2.90
CA VAL A 311 12.91 -17.11 -2.78
C VAL A 311 13.65 -17.29 -1.45
N ILE A 312 14.51 -16.33 -1.08
CA ILE A 312 15.26 -16.38 0.19
C ILE A 312 14.28 -16.43 1.37
N ILE A 313 13.20 -15.62 1.37
CA ILE A 313 12.17 -15.67 2.41
C ILE A 313 11.56 -17.07 2.49
N GLY A 314 11.22 -17.69 1.35
CA GLY A 314 10.61 -19.01 1.29
C GLY A 314 11.48 -20.14 1.87
N VAL A 315 12.80 -20.06 1.69
CA VAL A 315 13.73 -21.11 2.17
C VAL A 315 14.36 -20.80 3.52
N SER A 316 14.31 -19.54 3.98
CA SER A 316 14.96 -19.10 5.21
C SER A 316 14.33 -19.73 6.45
N ARG A 317 15.19 -20.09 7.42
CA ARG A 317 14.84 -20.56 8.77
C ARG A 317 15.46 -19.68 9.84
N TRP A 318 16.05 -18.56 9.45
CA TRP A 318 16.77 -17.65 10.32
C TRP A 318 16.21 -16.24 10.23
N LEU A 319 15.68 -15.72 11.33
CA LEU A 319 14.98 -14.43 11.35
C LEU A 319 15.80 -13.26 10.77
N PRO A 320 17.11 -13.05 11.11
CA PRO A 320 17.86 -11.94 10.54
C PRO A 320 17.97 -12.00 9.01
N LEU A 321 18.15 -13.20 8.43
CA LEU A 321 18.17 -13.37 6.98
C LEU A 321 16.81 -13.07 6.36
N THR A 322 15.72 -13.51 7.00
CA THR A 322 14.35 -13.22 6.56
C THR A 322 14.07 -11.71 6.60
N LEU A 323 14.46 -11.02 7.67
CA LEU A 323 14.31 -9.57 7.79
C LEU A 323 15.13 -8.82 6.72
N LEU A 324 16.37 -9.26 6.48
CA LEU A 324 17.21 -8.67 5.43
C LEU A 324 16.62 -8.89 4.04
N ALA A 325 16.08 -10.09 3.76
CA ALA A 325 15.42 -10.39 2.49
C ALA A 325 14.11 -9.59 2.32
N LEU A 326 13.31 -9.43 3.38
CA LEU A 326 12.12 -8.57 3.36
C LEU A 326 12.49 -7.10 3.10
N ALA A 327 13.52 -6.57 3.75
CA ALA A 327 14.02 -5.23 3.49
C ALA A 327 14.58 -5.09 2.06
N GLY A 328 15.33 -6.08 1.59
CA GLY A 328 15.83 -6.13 0.20
C GLY A 328 14.69 -6.16 -0.83
N MET A 329 13.62 -6.91 -0.55
CA MET A 329 12.41 -6.94 -1.37
C MET A 329 11.75 -5.55 -1.46
N GLY A 330 11.58 -4.85 -0.34
CA GLY A 330 11.01 -3.50 -0.32
C GLY A 330 11.91 -2.46 -1.00
N ALA A 331 13.23 -2.56 -0.83
CA ALA A 331 14.20 -1.73 -1.54
C ALA A 331 14.11 -1.93 -3.08
N ALA A 332 14.09 -3.18 -3.51
CA ALA A 332 13.98 -3.54 -4.92
C ALA A 332 12.68 -3.06 -5.56
N ASP A 333 11.55 -3.21 -4.85
CA ASP A 333 10.26 -2.70 -5.33
C ASP A 333 10.25 -1.18 -5.45
N THR A 334 10.85 -0.46 -4.51
CA THR A 334 10.96 1.01 -4.56
C THR A 334 11.77 1.47 -5.77
N VAL A 335 12.93 0.85 -6.07
CA VAL A 335 13.72 1.14 -7.27
C VAL A 335 12.88 0.93 -8.53
N SER A 336 12.20 -0.21 -8.59
CA SER A 336 11.31 -0.58 -9.69
C SER A 336 10.16 0.42 -9.86
N MET A 337 9.50 0.81 -8.76
CA MET A 337 8.38 1.77 -8.75
C MET A 337 8.79 3.15 -9.27
N VAL A 338 9.96 3.66 -8.86
CA VAL A 338 10.48 4.96 -9.31
C VAL A 338 10.71 4.94 -10.82
N ILE A 339 11.40 3.92 -11.34
CA ILE A 339 11.71 3.81 -12.78
C ILE A 339 10.43 3.66 -13.60
N ARG A 340 9.52 2.77 -13.19
CA ARG A 340 8.23 2.57 -13.87
C ARG A 340 7.38 3.84 -13.87
N GLY A 341 7.37 4.56 -12.74
CA GLY A 341 6.69 5.85 -12.61
C GLY A 341 7.23 6.88 -13.61
N THR A 342 8.55 6.98 -13.71
CA THR A 342 9.23 7.88 -14.65
C THR A 342 8.92 7.53 -16.10
N ILE A 343 9.05 6.26 -16.49
CA ILE A 343 8.74 5.79 -17.86
C ILE A 343 7.29 6.15 -18.24
N ARG A 344 6.33 5.87 -17.34
CA ARG A 344 4.91 6.17 -17.59
C ARG A 344 4.66 7.66 -17.75
N GLN A 345 5.24 8.50 -16.89
CA GLN A 345 5.05 9.96 -16.97
C GLN A 345 5.62 10.56 -18.25
N LEU A 346 6.80 10.07 -18.69
CA LEU A 346 7.46 10.59 -19.89
C LEU A 346 6.81 10.13 -21.19
N LEU A 347 6.27 8.91 -21.23
CA LEU A 347 5.67 8.34 -22.44
C LEU A 347 4.16 8.61 -22.57
N THR A 348 3.51 9.19 -21.54
CA THR A 348 2.08 9.46 -21.57
C THR A 348 1.81 10.90 -21.99
N PRO A 349 1.09 11.15 -23.10
CA PRO A 349 0.61 12.48 -23.48
C PRO A 349 -0.23 13.12 -22.39
N ASP A 350 -0.17 14.47 -22.29
CA ASP A 350 -0.85 15.22 -21.22
C ASP A 350 -2.35 14.94 -21.15
N GLU A 351 -3.02 14.77 -22.30
CA GLU A 351 -4.46 14.51 -22.40
C GLU A 351 -4.86 13.15 -21.83
N LEU A 352 -3.91 12.20 -21.74
CA LEU A 352 -4.14 10.84 -21.26
C LEU A 352 -3.62 10.58 -19.85
N ARG A 353 -2.90 11.54 -19.23
CA ARG A 353 -2.28 11.35 -17.90
C ARG A 353 -3.29 10.95 -16.83
N GLY A 354 -4.45 11.60 -16.77
CA GLY A 354 -5.49 11.25 -15.78
C GLY A 354 -6.04 9.84 -15.98
N ARG A 355 -6.25 9.42 -17.23
CA ARG A 355 -6.71 8.07 -17.58
C ARG A 355 -5.66 7.01 -17.26
N MET A 356 -4.37 7.32 -17.49
CA MET A 356 -3.25 6.46 -17.14
C MET A 356 -3.15 6.25 -15.63
N VAL A 357 -3.34 7.30 -14.82
CA VAL A 357 -3.34 7.19 -13.34
C VAL A 357 -4.44 6.24 -12.88
N ALA A 358 -5.66 6.34 -13.43
CA ALA A 358 -6.77 5.45 -13.07
C ALA A 358 -6.47 3.98 -13.40
N VAL A 359 -5.94 3.70 -14.59
CA VAL A 359 -5.52 2.33 -14.97
C VAL A 359 -4.40 1.83 -14.04
N THR A 360 -3.40 2.67 -13.76
CA THR A 360 -2.29 2.31 -12.86
C THR A 360 -2.78 1.93 -11.46
N MET A 361 -3.78 2.64 -10.93
CA MET A 361 -4.35 2.34 -9.61
C MET A 361 -5.01 0.95 -9.56
N ILE A 362 -5.67 0.52 -10.64
CA ILE A 362 -6.28 -0.82 -10.71
C ILE A 362 -5.20 -1.91 -10.65
N PHE A 363 -4.12 -1.76 -11.41
CA PHE A 363 -3.02 -2.72 -11.41
C PHE A 363 -2.24 -2.72 -10.09
N PHE A 364 -1.97 -1.53 -9.55
CA PHE A 364 -1.25 -1.35 -8.29
C PHE A 364 -2.02 -1.89 -7.08
N ALA A 365 -3.34 -1.67 -7.02
CA ALA A 365 -4.15 -2.17 -5.92
C ALA A 365 -4.55 -3.64 -6.10
N GLY A 366 -4.79 -4.09 -7.34
CA GLY A 366 -5.27 -5.44 -7.63
C GLY A 366 -4.18 -6.51 -7.54
N GLY A 367 -2.97 -6.22 -8.03
CA GLY A 367 -1.87 -7.18 -8.07
C GLY A 367 -1.54 -7.79 -6.70
N PRO A 368 -1.17 -6.99 -5.69
CA PRO A 368 -0.84 -7.51 -4.36
C PRO A 368 -1.99 -8.28 -3.70
N GLN A 369 -3.23 -7.76 -3.77
CA GLN A 369 -4.38 -8.38 -3.07
C GLN A 369 -4.81 -9.71 -3.70
N LEU A 370 -4.82 -9.79 -5.04
CA LEU A 370 -5.02 -11.06 -5.75
C LEU A 370 -3.85 -12.00 -5.50
N GLY A 371 -2.63 -11.47 -5.41
CA GLY A 371 -1.44 -12.22 -5.04
C GLY A 371 -1.52 -12.81 -3.64
N GLU A 372 -2.01 -12.06 -2.64
CA GLU A 372 -2.26 -12.55 -1.29
C GLU A 372 -3.22 -13.75 -1.29
N THR A 373 -4.29 -13.67 -2.08
CA THR A 373 -5.25 -14.77 -2.23
C THR A 373 -4.61 -16.00 -2.88
N ASN A 374 -3.87 -15.77 -3.98
CA ASN A 374 -3.16 -16.85 -4.68
C ASN A 374 -2.11 -17.50 -3.79
N ALA A 375 -1.33 -16.71 -3.05
CA ALA A 375 -0.30 -17.21 -2.13
C ALA A 375 -0.92 -18.04 -1.01
N GLY A 376 -2.02 -17.60 -0.40
CA GLY A 376 -2.75 -18.35 0.62
C GLY A 376 -3.32 -19.67 0.09
N PHE A 377 -3.90 -19.64 -1.13
CA PHE A 377 -4.43 -20.85 -1.77
C PHE A 377 -3.32 -21.85 -2.10
N ILE A 378 -2.22 -21.42 -2.72
CA ILE A 378 -1.10 -22.31 -3.01
C ILE A 378 -0.48 -22.84 -1.71
N ALA A 379 -0.32 -21.99 -0.70
CA ALA A 379 0.23 -22.38 0.59
C ALA A 379 -0.63 -23.42 1.31
N SER A 380 -1.95 -23.39 1.16
CA SER A 380 -2.84 -24.42 1.71
C SER A 380 -2.65 -25.81 1.07
N LEU A 381 -2.11 -25.89 -0.16
CA LEU A 381 -1.86 -27.14 -0.87
C LEU A 381 -0.46 -27.71 -0.62
N ILE A 382 0.57 -26.85 -0.57
CA ILE A 382 1.97 -27.28 -0.55
C ILE A 382 2.79 -26.70 0.62
N GLY A 383 2.13 -25.95 1.52
CA GLY A 383 2.75 -25.26 2.65
C GLY A 383 3.32 -23.87 2.30
N ALA A 384 3.34 -22.98 3.28
CA ALA A 384 3.75 -21.58 3.09
C ALA A 384 5.19 -21.40 2.56
N PRO A 385 6.22 -22.14 3.04
CA PRO A 385 7.59 -22.02 2.53
C PRO A 385 7.71 -22.34 1.03
N ALA A 386 7.09 -23.45 0.59
CA ALA A 386 7.13 -23.86 -0.81
C ALA A 386 6.36 -22.87 -1.70
N ALA A 387 5.19 -22.41 -1.26
CA ALA A 387 4.39 -21.44 -1.99
C ALA A 387 5.15 -20.13 -2.24
N VAL A 388 5.81 -19.59 -1.21
CA VAL A 388 6.61 -18.36 -1.32
C VAL A 388 7.84 -18.58 -2.22
N ALA A 389 8.56 -19.68 -2.07
CA ALA A 389 9.72 -19.97 -2.91
C ALA A 389 9.34 -20.12 -4.39
N ILE A 390 8.23 -20.81 -4.69
CA ILE A 390 7.70 -20.95 -6.05
C ILE A 390 7.26 -19.59 -6.60
N GLY A 391 6.60 -18.77 -5.80
CA GLY A 391 6.22 -17.41 -6.18
C GLY A 391 7.42 -16.56 -6.56
N GLY A 392 8.50 -16.60 -5.76
CA GLY A 392 9.76 -15.92 -6.09
C GLY A 392 10.42 -16.46 -7.36
N ALA A 393 10.43 -17.79 -7.55
CA ALA A 393 10.93 -18.41 -8.79
C ALA A 393 10.10 -17.98 -10.01
N ALA A 394 8.78 -17.90 -9.88
CA ALA A 394 7.90 -17.40 -10.94
C ALA A 394 8.21 -15.93 -11.29
N CYS A 395 8.49 -15.06 -10.29
CA CYS A 395 8.98 -13.70 -10.54
C CYS A 395 10.28 -13.68 -11.35
N ILE A 396 11.24 -14.53 -10.99
CA ILE A 396 12.54 -14.63 -11.70
C ILE A 396 12.32 -15.05 -13.15
N VAL A 397 11.50 -16.09 -13.39
CA VAL A 397 11.17 -16.57 -14.74
C VAL A 397 10.47 -15.47 -15.56
N LEU A 398 9.54 -14.74 -14.94
CA LEU A 398 8.85 -13.61 -15.56
C LEU A 398 9.81 -12.52 -16.00
N VAL A 399 10.76 -12.14 -15.15
CA VAL A 399 11.78 -11.11 -15.47
C VAL A 399 12.67 -11.56 -16.61
N ILE A 400 13.17 -12.79 -16.57
CA ILE A 400 14.01 -13.33 -17.64
C ILE A 400 13.22 -13.38 -18.94
N GLY A 401 11.98 -13.87 -18.94
CA GLY A 401 11.11 -13.89 -20.09
C GLY A 401 10.84 -12.50 -20.67
N THR A 402 10.60 -11.50 -19.79
CA THR A 402 10.43 -10.11 -20.20
C THR A 402 11.71 -9.52 -20.80
N ALA A 403 12.87 -9.78 -20.17
CA ALA A 403 14.17 -9.32 -20.68
C ALA A 403 14.51 -9.90 -22.06
N LEU A 404 14.09 -11.13 -22.34
CA LEU A 404 14.32 -11.77 -23.64
C LEU A 404 13.33 -11.28 -24.71
N LYS A 405 12.05 -11.09 -24.36
CA LYS A 405 10.98 -10.74 -25.32
C LYS A 405 10.83 -9.25 -25.60
N VAL A 406 11.16 -8.38 -24.62
CA VAL A 406 10.94 -6.92 -24.72
C VAL A 406 12.30 -6.22 -24.83
N ARG A 407 12.84 -6.19 -26.05
CA ARG A 407 14.14 -5.56 -26.34
C ARG A 407 14.12 -4.07 -26.07
N GLU A 408 13.00 -3.40 -26.32
CA GLU A 408 12.81 -1.97 -26.07
C GLU A 408 13.02 -1.62 -24.59
N LEU A 409 12.53 -2.47 -23.67
CA LEU A 409 12.72 -2.27 -22.23
C LEU A 409 14.21 -2.42 -21.85
N ARG A 410 14.89 -3.44 -22.40
CA ARG A 410 16.30 -3.68 -22.09
C ARG A 410 17.22 -2.55 -22.59
N GLN A 411 16.84 -1.90 -23.69
CA GLN A 411 17.61 -0.83 -24.32
C GLN A 411 17.18 0.58 -23.87
N TYR A 412 16.23 0.69 -22.95
CA TYR A 412 15.74 1.97 -22.50
C TYR A 412 16.73 2.61 -21.52
N ASP A 413 17.31 3.75 -21.91
CA ASP A 413 18.30 4.48 -21.11
C ASP A 413 17.71 5.67 -20.33
N GLY A 414 16.43 6.01 -20.58
CA GLY A 414 15.82 7.22 -20.05
C GLY A 414 16.18 8.47 -20.87
N PRO A 415 15.67 9.67 -20.48
CA PRO A 415 16.04 10.95 -21.08
C PRO A 415 17.42 11.40 -20.65
#